data_69e5992f692bebb8883ad890cfa922bc
#
_entry.id   69e5992f692bebb8883ad890cfa922bc
#
_cell.length_a   1.000
_cell.length_b   1.000
_cell.length_c   1.000
_cell.angle_alpha   90.00
_cell.angle_beta   90.00
_cell.angle_gamma   90.00
#
_symmetry.space_group_name_H-M   'P 1'
#
loop_
_entity.id
_entity.type
_entity.pdbx_description
1 polymer ?
#
loop_
_entity_poly.entity_id
_entity_poly.type
_entity_poly.pdbx_seq_one_letter_code
_entity_poly.pdbx_strand_id
1 'polypeptide(L)'
;LPAYICKSVVDCFQEQYEICFYQLNQSLGIEKESIEKQIDESVSAVYIMHYFGKMQDANILEYIQEKQKVYQFKIIEDTTHSILTKKATIGDYQICSLRKWFAIPDGGVLYSVETLEADKIVEQKESVAQILEAMLLKYMFLHCGTECNEMYRKIFVEQELALDEQQKIYKISDISEFLLKCEDILDIKERRKENWNYIMKSLDNKKVIPLYNEKSEDFIPFSFPVLVDERDRFRKYLMEHKIYCAVHWPMETKEQCEIKTNMELTKHMLSLPLDQRYDLEHMKYMVEIVNEFK
;
A
#
# COMPACT_ATOMS: atom_id res chain seq x y z
N LEU A 1 -14.34 6.48 -5.38
CA LEU A 1 -13.00 5.98 -5.13
C LEU A 1 -11.96 7.06 -5.45
N PRO A 2 -10.74 7.07 -4.82
CA PRO A 2 -9.65 7.88 -5.31
C PRO A 2 -9.21 7.40 -6.70
N ALA A 3 -8.88 8.33 -7.58
CA ALA A 3 -8.54 7.97 -8.95
C ALA A 3 -7.19 7.23 -9.06
N TYR A 4 -6.29 7.43 -8.11
CA TYR A 4 -5.02 6.70 -8.02
C TYR A 4 -5.14 5.54 -7.05
N ILE A 5 -5.58 4.37 -7.54
CA ILE A 5 -5.84 3.18 -6.76
C ILE A 5 -5.60 1.92 -7.60
N CYS A 6 -5.32 0.78 -6.95
CA CYS A 6 -5.11 -0.48 -7.66
C CYS A 6 -6.42 -1.05 -8.22
N LYS A 7 -6.29 -1.82 -9.29
CA LYS A 7 -7.40 -2.49 -9.97
C LYS A 7 -8.21 -3.38 -9.02
N SER A 8 -7.58 -4.15 -8.17
CA SER A 8 -8.27 -5.08 -7.26
C SER A 8 -9.27 -4.38 -6.33
N VAL A 9 -9.05 -3.11 -5.96
CA VAL A 9 -10.06 -2.33 -5.23
C VAL A 9 -11.23 -1.95 -6.13
N VAL A 10 -10.95 -1.51 -7.37
CA VAL A 10 -12.03 -1.16 -8.34
C VAL A 10 -12.89 -2.38 -8.62
N ASP A 11 -12.26 -3.53 -8.87
CA ASP A 11 -12.94 -4.79 -9.18
C ASP A 11 -13.90 -5.25 -8.06
N CYS A 12 -13.56 -4.96 -6.79
CA CYS A 12 -14.45 -5.29 -5.68
C CYS A 12 -15.83 -4.59 -5.73
N PHE A 13 -15.91 -3.44 -6.40
CA PHE A 13 -17.12 -2.62 -6.38
C PHE A 13 -17.83 -2.50 -7.72
N GLN A 14 -17.11 -2.60 -8.84
CA GLN A 14 -17.65 -2.28 -10.20
C GLN A 14 -18.81 -3.16 -10.66
N GLU A 15 -18.99 -4.36 -10.09
CA GLU A 15 -20.12 -5.23 -10.45
C GLU A 15 -21.44 -4.80 -9.80
N GLN A 16 -21.36 -4.09 -8.67
CA GLN A 16 -22.53 -3.75 -7.85
C GLN A 16 -22.80 -2.25 -7.77
N TYR A 17 -21.81 -1.42 -8.08
CA TYR A 17 -21.88 0.04 -7.93
C TYR A 17 -21.34 0.75 -9.17
N GLU A 18 -21.91 1.89 -9.48
CA GLU A 18 -21.32 2.86 -10.40
C GLU A 18 -20.14 3.52 -9.71
N ILE A 19 -18.97 3.50 -10.36
CA ILE A 19 -17.73 4.03 -9.79
C ILE A 19 -17.50 5.45 -10.27
N CYS A 20 -17.42 6.38 -9.33
CA CYS A 20 -16.98 7.75 -9.56
C CYS A 20 -15.58 7.96 -8.95
N PHE A 21 -14.69 8.61 -9.70
CA PHE A 21 -13.33 8.87 -9.26
C PHE A 21 -13.15 10.33 -8.85
N TYR A 22 -12.62 10.56 -7.64
CA TYR A 22 -12.14 11.86 -7.23
C TYR A 22 -10.62 11.97 -7.39
N GLN A 23 -10.13 13.18 -7.64
CA GLN A 23 -8.72 13.46 -7.91
C GLN A 23 -7.91 13.61 -6.64
N LEU A 24 -6.63 13.28 -6.75
CA LEU A 24 -5.62 13.53 -5.75
C LEU A 24 -4.64 14.58 -6.28
N ASN A 25 -4.05 15.35 -5.39
CA ASN A 25 -2.95 16.23 -5.73
C ASN A 25 -1.63 15.45 -5.92
N GLN A 26 -0.57 16.14 -6.32
CA GLN A 26 0.74 15.51 -6.55
C GLN A 26 1.34 14.81 -5.33
N SER A 27 0.93 15.18 -4.12
CA SER A 27 1.36 14.54 -2.86
C SER A 27 0.38 13.49 -2.35
N LEU A 28 -0.54 13.02 -3.18
CA LEU A 28 -1.58 12.03 -2.90
C LEU A 28 -2.61 12.47 -1.85
N GLY A 29 -2.74 13.77 -1.60
CA GLY A 29 -3.82 14.35 -0.81
C GLY A 29 -5.11 14.46 -1.64
N ILE A 30 -6.27 14.28 -0.99
CA ILE A 30 -7.58 14.41 -1.63
C ILE A 30 -7.81 15.85 -2.07
N GLU A 31 -8.16 16.08 -3.34
CA GLU A 31 -8.55 17.40 -3.83
C GLU A 31 -10.01 17.68 -3.49
N LYS A 32 -10.23 18.69 -2.64
CA LYS A 32 -11.56 19.03 -2.10
C LYS A 32 -12.56 19.33 -3.20
N GLU A 33 -12.20 20.14 -4.19
CA GLU A 33 -13.07 20.53 -5.29
C GLU A 33 -13.46 19.33 -6.18
N SER A 34 -12.60 18.33 -6.23
CA SER A 34 -12.91 17.12 -7.00
C SER A 34 -13.88 16.21 -6.26
N ILE A 35 -13.63 15.93 -4.97
CA ILE A 35 -14.52 15.05 -4.21
C ILE A 35 -15.90 15.73 -3.97
N GLU A 36 -15.94 17.05 -3.81
CA GLU A 36 -17.17 17.81 -3.66
C GLU A 36 -18.13 17.66 -4.85
N LYS A 37 -17.59 17.57 -6.06
CA LYS A 37 -18.38 17.36 -7.30
C LYS A 37 -18.96 15.95 -7.40
N GLN A 38 -18.43 14.99 -6.65
CA GLN A 38 -18.85 13.59 -6.69
C GLN A 38 -19.83 13.23 -5.58
N ILE A 39 -19.97 14.06 -4.53
CA ILE A 39 -20.79 13.73 -3.37
C ILE A 39 -22.18 14.38 -3.53
N ASP A 40 -23.19 13.54 -3.68
CA ASP A 40 -24.61 13.87 -3.67
C ASP A 40 -25.45 12.76 -3.00
N GLU A 41 -26.78 12.86 -3.11
CA GLU A 41 -27.73 11.89 -2.54
C GLU A 41 -27.67 10.48 -3.14
N SER A 42 -27.03 10.30 -4.31
CA SER A 42 -26.87 8.99 -4.95
C SER A 42 -25.69 8.19 -4.43
N VAL A 43 -24.77 8.86 -3.69
CA VAL A 43 -23.54 8.22 -3.19
C VAL A 43 -23.85 7.25 -2.06
N SER A 44 -23.52 5.98 -2.24
CA SER A 44 -23.66 4.93 -1.23
C SER A 44 -22.46 4.84 -0.31
N ALA A 45 -21.26 5.04 -0.83
CA ALA A 45 -20.02 5.00 -0.05
C ALA A 45 -18.92 5.89 -0.62
N VAL A 46 -18.07 6.42 0.27
CA VAL A 46 -16.81 7.10 -0.07
C VAL A 46 -15.66 6.25 0.43
N TYR A 47 -14.77 5.87 -0.48
CA TYR A 47 -13.56 5.12 -0.14
C TYR A 47 -12.38 6.08 -0.01
N ILE A 48 -11.69 6.04 1.12
CA ILE A 48 -10.54 6.87 1.45
C ILE A 48 -9.32 5.99 1.59
N MET A 49 -8.25 6.29 0.86
CA MET A 49 -6.96 5.60 1.02
C MET A 49 -5.93 6.54 1.64
N HIS A 50 -5.15 6.02 2.57
CA HIS A 50 -3.95 6.65 3.10
C HIS A 50 -2.72 6.06 2.43
N TYR A 51 -1.84 6.93 1.89
CA TYR A 51 -0.77 6.49 0.99
C TYR A 51 0.60 6.46 1.67
N PHE A 52 1.30 5.33 1.57
CA PHE A 52 2.71 5.16 1.95
C PHE A 52 3.06 5.58 3.39
N GLY A 53 2.11 5.46 4.30
CA GLY A 53 2.25 5.87 5.70
C GLY A 53 1.68 7.25 6.00
N LYS A 54 1.46 8.09 4.97
CA LYS A 54 0.89 9.43 5.14
C LYS A 54 -0.63 9.36 5.20
N MET A 55 -1.20 9.91 6.28
CA MET A 55 -2.65 10.07 6.43
C MET A 55 -3.16 11.23 5.57
N GLN A 56 -4.43 11.18 5.17
CA GLN A 56 -5.10 12.31 4.54
C GLN A 56 -5.23 13.49 5.53
N ASP A 57 -5.33 14.70 4.99
CA ASP A 57 -5.44 15.92 5.78
C ASP A 57 -6.70 15.93 6.65
N ALA A 58 -6.56 16.37 7.91
CA ALA A 58 -7.66 16.38 8.87
C ALA A 58 -8.84 17.24 8.41
N ASN A 59 -8.58 18.39 7.76
CA ASN A 59 -9.66 19.28 7.31
C ASN A 59 -10.49 18.65 6.20
N ILE A 60 -9.84 17.87 5.30
CA ILE A 60 -10.60 17.16 4.24
C ILE A 60 -11.40 16.00 4.82
N LEU A 61 -10.84 15.30 5.82
CA LEU A 61 -11.57 14.25 6.53
C LEU A 61 -12.78 14.79 7.27
N GLU A 62 -12.65 15.91 7.99
CA GLU A 62 -13.78 16.62 8.63
C GLU A 62 -14.85 17.02 7.60
N TYR A 63 -14.44 17.59 6.47
CA TYR A 63 -15.36 17.95 5.39
C TYR A 63 -16.14 16.73 4.90
N ILE A 64 -15.48 15.59 4.68
CA ILE A 64 -16.15 14.36 4.23
C ILE A 64 -17.15 13.86 5.30
N GLN A 65 -16.80 13.94 6.59
CA GLN A 65 -17.73 13.61 7.68
C GLN A 65 -18.95 14.54 7.76
N GLU A 66 -18.75 15.83 7.48
CA GLU A 66 -19.87 16.78 7.42
C GLU A 66 -20.83 16.43 6.27
N LYS A 67 -20.28 16.08 5.10
CA LYS A 67 -21.08 15.63 3.96
C LYS A 67 -21.77 14.30 4.24
N GLN A 68 -21.10 13.36 4.94
CA GLN A 68 -21.71 12.12 5.38
C GLN A 68 -22.97 12.34 6.23
N LYS A 69 -22.94 13.30 7.15
CA LYS A 69 -24.13 13.64 7.97
C LYS A 69 -25.31 14.13 7.13
N VAL A 70 -25.04 14.79 6.00
CA VAL A 70 -26.05 15.31 5.10
C VAL A 70 -26.60 14.23 4.18
N TYR A 71 -25.72 13.47 3.53
CA TYR A 71 -26.07 12.54 2.46
C TYR A 71 -26.16 11.08 2.92
N GLN A 72 -25.77 10.77 4.16
CA GLN A 72 -25.90 9.43 4.82
C GLN A 72 -25.16 8.28 4.12
N PHE A 73 -24.09 8.58 3.35
CA PHE A 73 -23.23 7.54 2.77
C PHE A 73 -22.33 6.89 3.81
N LYS A 74 -21.77 5.72 3.51
CA LYS A 74 -20.76 5.06 4.35
C LYS A 74 -19.34 5.52 3.98
N ILE A 75 -18.43 5.54 4.96
CA ILE A 75 -17.00 5.79 4.74
C ILE A 75 -16.24 4.49 4.91
N ILE A 76 -15.52 4.08 3.85
CA ILE A 76 -14.58 2.95 3.89
C ILE A 76 -13.17 3.55 3.89
N GLU A 77 -12.40 3.29 4.94
CA GLU A 77 -11.06 3.87 5.13
C GLU A 77 -10.01 2.77 5.01
N ASP A 78 -9.21 2.84 3.95
CA ASP A 78 -8.13 1.90 3.70
C ASP A 78 -6.83 2.36 4.38
N THR A 79 -6.46 1.63 5.42
CA THR A 79 -5.25 1.85 6.18
C THR A 79 -4.12 0.89 5.78
N THR A 80 -4.24 0.20 4.65
CA THR A 80 -3.24 -0.80 4.18
C THR A 80 -1.83 -0.23 4.10
N HIS A 81 -1.67 1.04 3.73
CA HIS A 81 -0.35 1.67 3.70
C HIS A 81 -0.04 2.51 4.95
N SER A 82 -0.91 2.52 5.97
CA SER A 82 -0.77 3.44 7.12
C SER A 82 -1.12 2.84 8.48
N ILE A 83 -1.38 1.53 8.58
CA ILE A 83 -1.87 0.87 9.80
C ILE A 83 -1.00 1.14 11.04
N LEU A 84 0.30 1.38 10.87
CA LEU A 84 1.22 1.68 11.97
C LEU A 84 1.34 3.18 12.27
N THR A 85 0.85 4.06 11.40
CA THR A 85 0.81 5.51 11.63
C THR A 85 -0.28 5.84 12.64
N LYS A 86 0.06 6.61 13.67
CA LYS A 86 -0.91 6.98 14.72
C LYS A 86 -1.67 8.22 14.31
N LYS A 87 -2.94 8.10 13.96
CA LYS A 87 -3.85 9.22 13.70
C LYS A 87 -5.30 8.76 13.85
N ALA A 88 -6.19 9.72 14.12
CA ALA A 88 -7.63 9.45 14.13
C ALA A 88 -8.11 9.07 12.73
N THR A 89 -8.98 8.08 12.67
CA THR A 89 -9.68 7.60 11.48
C THR A 89 -11.15 8.00 11.55
N ILE A 90 -11.82 8.08 10.41
CA ILE A 90 -13.21 8.50 10.30
C ILE A 90 -14.13 7.43 9.70
N GLY A 91 -13.56 6.30 9.25
CA GLY A 91 -14.29 5.26 8.54
C GLY A 91 -15.34 4.55 9.39
N ASP A 92 -16.55 4.35 8.85
CA ASP A 92 -17.51 3.38 9.38
C ASP A 92 -16.91 1.97 9.31
N TYR A 93 -16.14 1.75 8.25
CA TYR A 93 -15.35 0.54 8.01
C TYR A 93 -13.90 0.92 7.77
N GLN A 94 -13.00 0.23 8.47
CA GLN A 94 -11.55 0.36 8.25
C GLN A 94 -11.01 -0.98 7.77
N ILE A 95 -10.26 -0.96 6.68
CA ILE A 95 -9.67 -2.16 6.10
C ILE A 95 -8.15 -2.06 6.05
N CYS A 96 -7.49 -3.20 6.17
CA CYS A 96 -6.04 -3.29 6.04
C CYS A 96 -5.60 -4.68 5.58
N SER A 97 -4.68 -4.75 4.62
CA SER A 97 -3.96 -5.97 4.29
C SER A 97 -2.69 -6.07 5.13
N LEU A 98 -2.67 -6.98 6.11
CA LEU A 98 -1.54 -7.16 7.02
C LEU A 98 -0.29 -7.72 6.33
N ARG A 99 -0.45 -8.52 5.28
CA ARG A 99 0.66 -9.11 4.48
C ARG A 99 1.61 -8.05 3.89
N LYS A 100 1.16 -6.82 3.76
CA LYS A 100 1.99 -5.71 3.24
C LYS A 100 2.96 -5.15 4.28
N TRP A 101 2.74 -5.45 5.56
CA TRP A 101 3.59 -4.99 6.67
C TRP A 101 4.38 -6.11 7.33
N PHE A 102 3.80 -7.30 7.37
CA PHE A 102 4.32 -8.43 8.12
C PHE A 102 4.62 -9.62 7.22
N ALA A 103 5.60 -10.42 7.59
CA ALA A 103 5.97 -11.65 6.89
C ALA A 103 5.03 -12.80 7.27
N ILE A 104 3.77 -12.69 6.85
CA ILE A 104 2.71 -13.67 7.10
C ILE A 104 2.09 -14.15 5.79
N PRO A 105 1.61 -15.41 5.71
CA PRO A 105 1.05 -15.96 4.47
C PRO A 105 -0.31 -15.36 4.09
N ASP A 106 -1.14 -15.01 5.06
CA ASP A 106 -2.47 -14.45 4.87
C ASP A 106 -2.79 -13.42 5.96
N GLY A 107 -3.91 -12.75 5.85
CA GLY A 107 -4.43 -11.87 6.88
C GLY A 107 -4.79 -10.47 6.39
N GLY A 108 -5.98 -10.06 6.76
CA GLY A 108 -6.51 -8.72 6.64
C GLY A 108 -7.29 -8.37 7.91
N VAL A 109 -7.55 -7.09 8.08
CA VAL A 109 -8.36 -6.56 9.16
C VAL A 109 -9.54 -5.82 8.55
N LEU A 110 -10.72 -6.09 9.07
CA LEU A 110 -11.89 -5.26 8.91
C LEU A 110 -12.34 -4.84 10.31
N TYR A 111 -12.29 -3.54 10.58
CA TYR A 111 -12.91 -2.94 11.76
C TYR A 111 -14.17 -2.22 11.34
N SER A 112 -15.22 -2.32 12.14
CA SER A 112 -16.47 -1.61 11.94
C SER A 112 -17.00 -1.07 13.26
N VAL A 113 -17.64 0.10 13.21
CA VAL A 113 -18.42 0.64 14.34
C VAL A 113 -19.75 -0.09 14.53
N GLU A 114 -20.21 -0.77 13.48
CA GLU A 114 -21.40 -1.61 13.50
C GLU A 114 -21.05 -3.06 13.79
N THR A 115 -21.93 -3.79 14.44
CA THR A 115 -21.76 -5.26 14.61
C THR A 115 -21.87 -5.94 13.25
N LEU A 116 -20.82 -6.60 12.82
CA LEU A 116 -20.83 -7.40 11.60
C LEU A 116 -21.25 -8.83 11.95
N GLU A 117 -22.27 -9.35 11.27
CA GLU A 117 -22.59 -10.77 11.29
C GLU A 117 -21.55 -11.49 10.40
N ALA A 118 -20.65 -12.23 11.03
CA ALA A 118 -19.74 -13.11 10.31
C ALA A 118 -20.33 -14.53 10.34
N ASP A 119 -20.67 -15.05 9.17
CA ASP A 119 -20.92 -16.49 9.02
C ASP A 119 -19.67 -17.27 9.46
N LYS A 120 -19.81 -18.60 9.62
CA LYS A 120 -18.67 -19.46 9.97
C LYS A 120 -17.62 -19.40 8.88
N ILE A 121 -16.61 -18.53 9.10
CA ILE A 121 -15.48 -18.35 8.21
C ILE A 121 -14.44 -19.43 8.53
N VAL A 122 -13.93 -20.12 7.50
CA VAL A 122 -12.92 -21.17 7.63
C VAL A 122 -11.57 -20.69 7.10
N GLU A 123 -10.47 -21.35 7.47
CA GLU A 123 -9.15 -21.07 6.94
C GLU A 123 -8.99 -21.63 5.51
N GLN A 124 -8.21 -20.93 4.69
CA GLN A 124 -7.79 -21.40 3.36
C GLN A 124 -6.44 -22.14 3.47
N LYS A 125 -6.45 -23.33 4.03
CA LYS A 125 -5.24 -24.09 4.41
C LYS A 125 -4.28 -24.36 3.26
N GLU A 126 -4.78 -24.63 2.07
CA GLU A 126 -3.95 -24.96 0.90
C GLU A 126 -3.15 -23.74 0.43
N SER A 127 -3.78 -22.60 0.25
CA SER A 127 -3.11 -21.35 -0.13
C SER A 127 -2.08 -20.92 0.92
N VAL A 128 -2.43 -21.01 2.21
CA VAL A 128 -1.52 -20.72 3.33
C VAL A 128 -0.27 -21.61 3.26
N ALA A 129 -0.43 -22.92 3.03
CA ALA A 129 0.68 -23.85 2.93
C ALA A 129 1.60 -23.52 1.75
N GLN A 130 1.04 -23.20 0.58
CA GLN A 130 1.81 -22.84 -0.62
C GLN A 130 2.59 -21.52 -0.42
N ILE A 131 1.98 -20.52 0.22
CA ILE A 131 2.69 -19.27 0.51
C ILE A 131 3.83 -19.50 1.52
N LEU A 132 3.62 -20.32 2.56
CA LEU A 132 4.68 -20.71 3.50
C LEU A 132 5.82 -21.45 2.80
N GLU A 133 5.51 -22.35 1.87
CA GLU A 133 6.52 -23.01 1.02
C GLU A 133 7.34 -21.98 0.24
N ALA A 134 6.68 -21.03 -0.42
CA ALA A 134 7.36 -19.97 -1.16
C ALA A 134 8.24 -19.09 -0.26
N MET A 135 7.77 -18.77 0.95
CA MET A 135 8.55 -18.02 1.94
C MET A 135 9.81 -18.79 2.37
N LEU A 136 9.69 -20.08 2.62
CA LEU A 136 10.83 -20.94 2.97
C LEU A 136 11.82 -21.07 1.80
N LEU A 137 11.35 -21.32 0.59
CA LEU A 137 12.19 -21.39 -0.62
C LEU A 137 12.93 -20.06 -0.84
N LYS A 138 12.26 -18.93 -0.64
CA LYS A 138 12.90 -17.61 -0.70
C LYS A 138 14.00 -17.45 0.34
N TYR A 139 13.77 -17.90 1.57
CA TYR A 139 14.79 -17.89 2.62
C TYR A 139 16.01 -18.74 2.22
N MET A 140 15.78 -19.96 1.69
CA MET A 140 16.83 -20.85 1.22
C MET A 140 17.63 -20.24 0.06
N PHE A 141 16.97 -19.56 -0.88
CA PHE A 141 17.64 -18.83 -1.95
C PHE A 141 18.54 -17.71 -1.41
N LEU A 142 18.05 -16.91 -0.47
CA LEU A 142 18.77 -15.74 0.03
C LEU A 142 19.91 -16.09 0.99
N HIS A 143 19.79 -17.16 1.79
CA HIS A 143 20.67 -17.43 2.91
C HIS A 143 21.44 -18.77 2.81
N CYS A 144 20.94 -19.73 1.99
CA CYS A 144 21.55 -21.05 1.91
C CYS A 144 22.19 -21.33 0.54
N GLY A 145 22.14 -20.38 -0.41
CA GLY A 145 22.70 -20.57 -1.74
C GLY A 145 21.95 -21.58 -2.63
N THR A 146 20.71 -21.92 -2.27
CA THR A 146 19.89 -22.87 -3.03
C THR A 146 19.30 -22.19 -4.26
N GLU A 147 19.49 -22.77 -5.44
CA GLU A 147 18.94 -22.24 -6.70
C GLU A 147 17.45 -22.60 -6.85
N CYS A 148 16.57 -21.84 -6.17
CA CYS A 148 15.11 -22.02 -6.22
C CYS A 148 14.34 -20.71 -6.50
N ASN A 149 15.02 -19.73 -7.10
CA ASN A 149 14.43 -18.40 -7.35
C ASN A 149 13.16 -18.47 -8.21
N GLU A 150 13.15 -19.26 -9.27
CA GLU A 150 11.98 -19.39 -10.15
C GLU A 150 10.79 -20.05 -9.44
N MET A 151 11.07 -21.07 -8.60
CA MET A 151 10.02 -21.80 -7.87
C MET A 151 9.23 -20.88 -6.95
N TYR A 152 9.89 -20.20 -6.01
CA TYR A 152 9.14 -19.38 -5.05
C TYR A 152 8.44 -18.19 -5.72
N ARG A 153 9.04 -17.62 -6.77
CA ARG A 153 8.41 -16.52 -7.53
C ARG A 153 7.15 -16.99 -8.25
N LYS A 154 7.20 -18.18 -8.86
CA LYS A 154 6.02 -18.77 -9.50
C LYS A 154 4.89 -18.96 -8.50
N ILE A 155 5.16 -19.57 -7.34
CA ILE A 155 4.15 -19.77 -6.29
C ILE A 155 3.55 -18.43 -5.85
N PHE A 156 4.36 -17.40 -5.58
CA PHE A 156 3.84 -16.10 -5.19
C PHE A 156 2.92 -15.49 -6.25
N VAL A 157 3.30 -15.56 -7.53
CA VAL A 157 2.46 -15.05 -8.63
C VAL A 157 1.13 -15.80 -8.71
N GLU A 158 1.15 -17.13 -8.66
CA GLU A 158 -0.06 -17.95 -8.70
C GLU A 158 -0.99 -17.65 -7.51
N GLN A 159 -0.43 -17.45 -6.31
CA GLN A 159 -1.22 -17.13 -5.13
C GLN A 159 -1.78 -15.69 -5.14
N GLU A 160 -1.08 -14.72 -5.71
CA GLU A 160 -1.65 -13.36 -5.90
C GLU A 160 -2.79 -13.39 -6.93
N LEU A 161 -2.66 -14.13 -8.04
CA LEU A 161 -3.75 -14.31 -9.00
C LEU A 161 -4.96 -15.01 -8.37
N ALA A 162 -4.73 -16.06 -7.59
CA ALA A 162 -5.80 -16.75 -6.88
C ALA A 162 -6.51 -15.86 -5.84
N LEU A 163 -5.79 -14.92 -5.23
CA LEU A 163 -6.38 -13.93 -4.32
C LEU A 163 -7.26 -12.93 -5.07
N ASP A 164 -6.84 -12.46 -6.25
CA ASP A 164 -7.63 -11.54 -7.07
C ASP A 164 -8.94 -12.19 -7.57
N GLU A 165 -8.94 -13.51 -7.78
CA GLU A 165 -10.14 -14.28 -8.18
C GLU A 165 -11.00 -14.72 -6.98
N GLN A 166 -10.57 -14.47 -5.74
CA GLN A 166 -11.23 -14.94 -4.54
C GLN A 166 -12.57 -14.22 -4.29
N GLN A 167 -13.65 -15.00 -4.27
CA GLN A 167 -15.01 -14.49 -4.01
C GLN A 167 -15.45 -14.71 -2.55
N LYS A 168 -14.70 -15.45 -1.75
CA LYS A 168 -15.06 -15.78 -0.38
C LYS A 168 -14.10 -15.15 0.61
N ILE A 169 -14.62 -14.78 1.76
CA ILE A 169 -13.81 -14.33 2.89
C ILE A 169 -13.37 -15.55 3.67
N TYR A 170 -12.07 -15.60 4.01
CA TYR A 170 -11.49 -16.64 4.83
C TYR A 170 -10.97 -16.06 6.15
N LYS A 171 -10.99 -16.88 7.20
CA LYS A 171 -10.37 -16.55 8.49
C LYS A 171 -8.86 -16.48 8.29
N ILE A 172 -8.21 -15.52 8.93
CA ILE A 172 -6.74 -15.51 9.06
C ILE A 172 -6.27 -16.83 9.67
N SER A 173 -5.20 -17.40 9.16
CA SER A 173 -4.66 -18.66 9.65
C SER A 173 -4.06 -18.55 11.05
N ASP A 174 -4.12 -19.63 11.83
CA ASP A 174 -3.52 -19.68 13.15
C ASP A 174 -2.01 -19.43 13.12
N ILE A 175 -1.33 -19.81 12.01
CA ILE A 175 0.10 -19.54 11.83
C ILE A 175 0.35 -18.02 11.63
N SER A 176 -0.47 -17.33 10.86
CA SER A 176 -0.36 -15.87 10.70
C SER A 176 -0.63 -15.13 12.02
N GLU A 177 -1.65 -15.55 12.78
CA GLU A 177 -1.91 -15.00 14.11
C GLU A 177 -0.73 -15.20 15.06
N PHE A 178 -0.11 -16.38 15.02
CA PHE A 178 1.08 -16.67 15.83
C PHE A 178 2.26 -15.79 15.44
N LEU A 179 2.56 -15.68 14.15
CA LEU A 179 3.67 -14.84 13.65
C LEU A 179 3.45 -13.38 14.03
N LEU A 180 2.24 -12.85 13.88
CA LEU A 180 1.92 -11.47 14.29
C LEU A 180 2.15 -11.21 15.79
N LYS A 181 1.88 -12.19 16.66
CA LYS A 181 2.15 -12.07 18.10
C LYS A 181 3.65 -12.08 18.43
N CYS A 182 4.49 -12.57 17.53
CA CYS A 182 5.95 -12.57 17.68
C CYS A 182 6.60 -11.26 17.19
N GLU A 183 5.87 -10.41 16.48
CA GLU A 183 6.41 -9.17 15.92
C GLU A 183 6.63 -8.10 17.00
N ASP A 184 7.78 -7.47 17.00
CA ASP A 184 8.05 -6.27 17.79
C ASP A 184 7.65 -5.02 17.00
N ILE A 185 6.44 -4.53 17.27
CA ILE A 185 5.87 -3.37 16.57
C ILE A 185 6.69 -2.09 16.84
N LEU A 186 7.34 -1.96 17.99
CA LEU A 186 8.15 -0.79 18.29
C LEU A 186 9.43 -0.80 17.47
N ASP A 187 10.15 -1.92 17.41
CA ASP A 187 11.34 -2.07 16.56
C ASP A 187 11.01 -1.83 15.08
N ILE A 188 9.89 -2.39 14.58
CA ILE A 188 9.43 -2.16 13.21
C ILE A 188 9.24 -0.66 12.91
N LYS A 189 8.59 0.06 13.83
CA LYS A 189 8.34 1.51 13.68
C LYS A 189 9.65 2.30 13.70
N GLU A 190 10.54 2.02 14.63
CA GLU A 190 11.83 2.68 14.77
C GLU A 190 12.70 2.45 13.53
N ARG A 191 12.84 1.20 13.09
CA ARG A 191 13.62 0.83 11.90
C ARG A 191 13.16 1.55 10.65
N ARG A 192 11.84 1.58 10.40
CA ARG A 192 11.27 2.26 9.24
C ARG A 192 11.51 3.78 9.29
N LYS A 193 11.39 4.40 10.48
CA LYS A 193 11.69 5.82 10.66
C LYS A 193 13.17 6.14 10.46
N GLU A 194 14.07 5.33 11.01
CA GLU A 194 15.51 5.47 10.82
C GLU A 194 15.86 5.42 9.32
N ASN A 195 15.34 4.42 8.60
CA ASN A 195 15.56 4.26 7.18
C ASN A 195 15.02 5.46 6.38
N TRP A 196 13.82 5.92 6.67
CA TRP A 196 13.23 7.11 6.06
C TRP A 196 14.09 8.36 6.28
N ASN A 197 14.48 8.61 7.52
CA ASN A 197 15.26 9.78 7.88
C ASN A 197 16.64 9.76 7.21
N TYR A 198 17.25 8.58 7.11
CA TYR A 198 18.52 8.42 6.42
C TYR A 198 18.39 8.75 4.92
N ILE A 199 17.40 8.19 4.24
CA ILE A 199 17.17 8.46 2.81
C ILE A 199 16.91 9.96 2.59
N MET A 200 15.98 10.56 3.37
CA MET A 200 15.66 11.99 3.27
C MET A 200 16.86 12.90 3.46
N LYS A 201 17.80 12.52 4.33
CA LYS A 201 19.01 13.32 4.62
C LYS A 201 20.09 13.15 3.55
N SER A 202 20.19 11.95 2.95
CA SER A 202 21.36 11.54 2.16
C SER A 202 21.08 11.47 0.65
N LEU A 203 19.81 11.54 0.25
CA LEU A 203 19.42 11.58 -1.15
C LEU A 203 19.80 12.95 -1.76
N ASP A 204 20.69 12.94 -2.74
CA ASP A 204 21.19 14.14 -3.42
C ASP A 204 21.13 14.02 -4.96
N ASN A 205 20.21 13.22 -5.47
CA ASN A 205 19.98 13.12 -6.91
C ASN A 205 18.82 14.01 -7.36
N LYS A 206 19.11 15.04 -8.14
CA LYS A 206 18.10 16.01 -8.63
C LYS A 206 17.07 15.40 -9.59
N LYS A 207 17.34 14.21 -10.14
CA LYS A 207 16.40 13.48 -11.02
C LYS A 207 15.45 12.58 -10.23
N VAL A 208 15.75 12.33 -8.94
CA VAL A 208 14.97 11.46 -8.06
C VAL A 208 14.35 12.31 -6.94
N ILE A 209 13.11 12.69 -7.12
CA ILE A 209 12.45 13.68 -6.28
C ILE A 209 11.53 12.94 -5.29
N PRO A 210 11.74 13.06 -3.96
CA PRO A 210 10.78 12.54 -2.97
C PRO A 210 9.39 13.09 -3.22
N LEU A 211 8.37 12.23 -3.17
CA LEU A 211 6.98 12.63 -3.43
C LEU A 211 6.48 13.64 -2.38
N TYR A 212 6.93 13.50 -1.16
CA TYR A 212 6.67 14.42 -0.04
C TYR A 212 7.76 14.32 1.03
N ASN A 213 7.77 15.28 1.92
CA ASN A 213 8.65 15.30 3.09
C ASN A 213 7.79 15.32 4.35
N GLU A 214 7.53 14.15 4.94
CA GLU A 214 6.76 14.03 6.18
C GLU A 214 7.70 14.02 7.39
N LYS A 215 7.38 14.82 8.41
CA LYS A 215 8.21 15.01 9.63
C LYS A 215 7.46 14.70 10.91
N SER A 216 6.20 14.30 10.82
CA SER A 216 5.41 13.97 12.01
C SER A 216 6.01 12.78 12.75
N GLU A 217 6.08 12.87 14.06
CA GLU A 217 6.51 11.75 14.91
C GLU A 217 5.57 10.54 14.84
N ASP A 218 4.31 10.79 14.53
CA ASP A 218 3.30 9.74 14.38
C ASP A 218 3.37 9.01 13.04
N PHE A 219 4.07 9.58 12.05
CA PHE A 219 4.23 9.01 10.72
C PHE A 219 5.12 7.77 10.74
N ILE A 220 4.62 6.66 10.20
CA ILE A 220 5.38 5.44 9.97
C ILE A 220 5.41 5.15 8.47
N PRO A 221 6.56 5.27 7.81
CA PRO A 221 6.64 5.10 6.36
C PRO A 221 6.38 3.65 5.95
N PHE A 222 5.52 3.48 4.95
CA PHE A 222 5.30 2.18 4.30
C PHE A 222 6.41 1.88 3.28
N SER A 223 6.74 2.84 2.45
CA SER A 223 7.84 2.83 1.48
C SER A 223 8.31 4.26 1.26
N PHE A 224 9.35 4.46 0.45
CA PHE A 224 9.84 5.79 0.10
C PHE A 224 9.46 6.13 -1.35
N PRO A 225 8.32 6.80 -1.58
CA PRO A 225 7.87 7.13 -2.93
C PRO A 225 8.69 8.28 -3.51
N VAL A 226 9.14 8.12 -4.76
CA VAL A 226 9.88 9.11 -5.52
C VAL A 226 9.27 9.32 -6.90
N LEU A 227 9.46 10.50 -7.48
CA LEU A 227 9.17 10.83 -8.87
C LEU A 227 10.46 10.85 -9.67
N VAL A 228 10.46 10.20 -10.84
CA VAL A 228 11.60 10.13 -11.75
C VAL A 228 11.10 10.19 -13.19
N ASP A 229 11.58 11.13 -13.99
CA ASP A 229 11.12 11.29 -15.38
C ASP A 229 11.37 10.04 -16.23
N GLU A 230 12.52 9.40 -16.05
CA GLU A 230 12.89 8.16 -16.74
C GLU A 230 12.65 6.94 -15.81
N ARG A 231 11.48 6.84 -15.14
CA ARG A 231 11.17 5.85 -14.12
C ARG A 231 11.52 4.41 -14.51
N ASP A 232 11.21 3.98 -15.73
CA ASP A 232 11.45 2.58 -16.15
C ASP A 232 12.94 2.31 -16.36
N ARG A 233 13.70 3.29 -16.88
CA ARG A 233 15.16 3.23 -16.97
C ARG A 233 15.79 3.20 -15.58
N PHE A 234 15.34 4.05 -14.68
CA PHE A 234 15.79 4.08 -13.29
C PHE A 234 15.49 2.75 -12.58
N ARG A 235 14.29 2.22 -12.74
CA ARG A 235 13.91 0.91 -12.17
C ARG A 235 14.83 -0.21 -12.68
N LYS A 236 15.12 -0.24 -13.98
CA LYS A 236 16.03 -1.24 -14.58
C LYS A 236 17.44 -1.09 -14.00
N TYR A 237 17.95 0.12 -13.90
CA TYR A 237 19.24 0.42 -13.29
C TYR A 237 19.31 -0.09 -11.83
N LEU A 238 18.28 0.17 -11.01
CA LEU A 238 18.22 -0.33 -9.65
C LEU A 238 18.19 -1.86 -9.59
N MET A 239 17.47 -2.53 -10.50
CA MET A 239 17.42 -3.99 -10.57
C MET A 239 18.80 -4.61 -10.90
N GLU A 240 19.58 -3.98 -11.75
CA GLU A 240 20.97 -4.38 -12.06
C GLU A 240 21.86 -4.34 -10.80
N HIS A 241 21.54 -3.43 -9.86
CA HIS A 241 22.19 -3.29 -8.55
C HIS A 241 21.46 -4.07 -7.43
N LYS A 242 20.56 -5.02 -7.77
CA LYS A 242 19.80 -5.87 -6.83
C LYS A 242 18.83 -5.10 -5.92
N ILE A 243 18.43 -3.90 -6.31
CA ILE A 243 17.42 -3.09 -5.63
C ILE A 243 16.09 -3.24 -6.38
N TYR A 244 15.09 -3.84 -5.74
CA TYR A 244 13.80 -4.16 -6.35
C TYR A 244 12.72 -3.24 -5.81
N CYS A 245 12.21 -2.39 -6.69
CA CYS A 245 11.24 -1.34 -6.36
C CYS A 245 9.85 -1.65 -6.91
N ALA A 246 8.83 -1.35 -6.12
CA ALA A 246 7.46 -1.46 -6.55
C ALA A 246 7.01 -0.26 -7.39
N VAL A 247 6.22 -0.54 -8.42
CA VAL A 247 5.50 0.47 -9.21
C VAL A 247 4.03 0.42 -8.80
N HIS A 248 3.50 1.53 -8.33
CA HIS A 248 2.10 1.71 -7.96
C HIS A 248 1.48 2.78 -8.86
N TRP A 249 0.38 2.60 -9.47
CA TRP A 249 -0.27 1.41 -10.02
C TRP A 249 -0.49 1.71 -11.49
N PRO A 250 -0.54 0.74 -12.40
CA PRO A 250 -1.00 1.00 -13.76
C PRO A 250 -2.46 1.46 -13.71
N MET A 251 -2.81 2.47 -14.50
CA MET A 251 -4.20 2.88 -14.68
C MET A 251 -4.85 1.99 -15.73
N GLU A 252 -6.02 1.47 -15.44
CA GLU A 252 -6.69 0.50 -16.29
C GLU A 252 -8.04 1.02 -16.84
N THR A 253 -8.71 1.92 -16.11
CA THR A 253 -9.94 2.51 -16.61
C THR A 253 -9.66 3.77 -17.44
N LYS A 254 -10.55 4.05 -18.41
CA LYS A 254 -10.45 5.25 -19.23
C LYS A 254 -10.56 6.52 -18.39
N GLU A 255 -11.48 6.52 -17.43
CA GLU A 255 -11.74 7.64 -16.51
C GLU A 255 -10.49 7.95 -15.65
N GLN A 256 -9.82 6.92 -15.15
CA GLN A 256 -8.56 7.10 -14.42
C GLN A 256 -7.45 7.71 -15.31
N CYS A 257 -7.37 7.26 -16.58
CA CYS A 257 -6.39 7.74 -17.55
C CYS A 257 -6.62 9.19 -17.98
N GLU A 258 -7.85 9.69 -17.93
CA GLU A 258 -8.18 11.09 -18.28
C GLU A 258 -7.75 12.10 -17.20
N ILE A 259 -7.44 11.64 -15.98
CA ILE A 259 -7.00 12.49 -14.89
C ILE A 259 -5.48 12.72 -14.97
N LYS A 260 -5.09 13.95 -15.31
CA LYS A 260 -3.68 14.31 -15.56
C LYS A 260 -2.74 13.97 -14.39
N THR A 261 -3.12 14.26 -13.15
CA THR A 261 -2.30 13.97 -11.97
C THR A 261 -2.03 12.46 -11.82
N ASN A 262 -3.04 11.63 -12.11
CA ASN A 262 -2.88 10.17 -12.09
C ASN A 262 -1.92 9.68 -13.15
N MET A 263 -2.01 10.22 -14.37
CA MET A 263 -1.10 9.87 -15.45
C MET A 263 0.35 10.20 -15.08
N GLU A 264 0.59 11.38 -14.51
CA GLU A 264 1.92 11.80 -14.05
C GLU A 264 2.46 10.87 -12.95
N LEU A 265 1.63 10.57 -11.93
CA LEU A 265 2.01 9.63 -10.86
C LEU A 265 2.32 8.23 -11.41
N THR A 266 1.42 7.67 -12.23
CA THR A 266 1.60 6.34 -12.83
C THR A 266 2.87 6.25 -13.67
N LYS A 267 3.20 7.31 -14.40
CA LYS A 267 4.33 7.34 -15.32
C LYS A 267 5.67 7.53 -14.60
N HIS A 268 5.70 8.35 -13.55
CA HIS A 268 6.93 8.81 -12.93
C HIS A 268 7.21 8.23 -11.55
N MET A 269 6.19 7.70 -10.84
CA MET A 269 6.37 7.25 -9.46
C MET A 269 7.00 5.86 -9.37
N LEU A 270 7.91 5.72 -8.40
CA LEU A 270 8.54 4.48 -7.98
C LEU A 270 8.65 4.48 -6.45
N SER A 271 8.50 3.32 -5.80
CA SER A 271 8.67 3.19 -4.35
C SER A 271 9.97 2.49 -4.01
N LEU A 272 10.90 3.22 -3.39
CA LEU A 272 12.13 2.63 -2.86
C LEU A 272 11.82 1.84 -1.58
N PRO A 273 12.42 0.65 -1.40
CA PRO A 273 12.23 -0.16 -0.19
C PRO A 273 12.91 0.48 1.03
N LEU A 274 12.24 0.44 2.19
CA LEU A 274 12.80 0.92 3.46
C LEU A 274 12.27 0.15 4.67
N ASP A 275 11.57 -0.96 4.41
CA ASP A 275 10.89 -1.71 5.47
C ASP A 275 11.87 -2.34 6.47
N GLN A 276 11.34 -2.92 7.54
CA GLN A 276 12.10 -3.46 8.68
C GLN A 276 13.10 -4.58 8.33
N ARG A 277 13.05 -5.14 7.14
CA ARG A 277 14.04 -6.13 6.65
C ARG A 277 15.40 -5.51 6.37
N TYR A 278 15.46 -4.20 6.24
CA TYR A 278 16.66 -3.45 5.87
C TYR A 278 17.14 -2.60 7.03
N ASP A 279 18.46 -2.59 7.23
CA ASP A 279 19.15 -1.72 8.17
C ASP A 279 19.80 -0.51 7.48
N LEU A 280 20.51 0.31 8.25
CA LEU A 280 21.16 1.51 7.71
C LEU A 280 22.27 1.20 6.69
N GLU A 281 22.92 0.04 6.74
CA GLU A 281 23.93 -0.32 5.73
C GLU A 281 23.28 -0.57 4.37
N HIS A 282 22.11 -1.23 4.34
CA HIS A 282 21.33 -1.37 3.13
C HIS A 282 20.84 -0.01 2.59
N MET A 283 20.45 0.90 3.49
CA MET A 283 20.04 2.25 3.09
C MET A 283 21.21 3.06 2.52
N LYS A 284 22.40 2.96 3.10
CA LYS A 284 23.62 3.59 2.56
C LYS A 284 23.88 3.10 1.14
N TYR A 285 23.95 1.78 0.96
CA TYR A 285 24.13 1.18 -0.36
C TYR A 285 23.09 1.67 -1.38
N MET A 286 21.82 1.62 -1.03
CA MET A 286 20.74 2.03 -1.91
C MET A 286 20.87 3.51 -2.29
N VAL A 287 21.13 4.40 -1.34
CA VAL A 287 21.24 5.84 -1.58
C VAL A 287 22.46 6.17 -2.44
N GLU A 288 23.60 5.50 -2.25
CA GLU A 288 24.78 5.63 -3.10
C GLU A 288 24.43 5.32 -4.56
N ILE A 289 23.79 4.16 -4.81
CA ILE A 289 23.35 3.76 -6.15
C ILE A 289 22.36 4.76 -6.74
N VAL A 290 21.37 5.22 -5.95
CA VAL A 290 20.40 6.22 -6.41
C VAL A 290 21.07 7.55 -6.79
N ASN A 291 22.05 8.00 -6.00
CA ASN A 291 22.78 9.25 -6.26
C ASN A 291 23.68 9.16 -7.50
N GLU A 292 24.13 7.97 -7.88
CA GLU A 292 24.95 7.74 -9.09
C GLU A 292 24.14 7.68 -10.40
N PHE A 293 22.82 7.56 -10.33
CA PHE A 293 21.97 7.50 -11.53
C PHE A 293 22.06 8.79 -12.36
N LYS A 294 22.39 8.65 -13.66
CA LYS A 294 22.66 9.76 -14.58
C LYS A 294 21.54 10.00 -15.58
#